data_69eda6da97c1fc4efb604c151e25d494
#
_entry.id   69eda6da97c1fc4efb604c151e25d494
#
_cell.length_a   1.000
_cell.length_b   1.000
_cell.length_c   1.000
_cell.angle_alpha   90.00
_cell.angle_beta   90.00
_cell.angle_gamma   90.00
#
_symmetry.space_group_name_H-M   'P 1'
#
loop_
_entity.id
_entity.type
_entity.pdbx_description
1 polymer ?
#
loop_
_entity_poly.entity_id
_entity_poly.type
_entity_poly.pdbx_seq_one_letter_code
_entity_poly.pdbx_strand_id
1 'polypeptide(L)'
;MSPALPLDPIETASRDELAALQLERLKWSLNHAYENSPVYRRKFDEAGIHPSELKTLADLARFPFTTKKDLRDSYPFGMFAVPQERVSRIHASSGTTGKPTVVGYTARDIDTWANLVARSIRAAGAKPGDKVHVSYGYGLFTGGLGAHYGAERAGLTVIPFGGGQTEKQVQLIQDFRPDIIMVTPSYMLSIADELERQGIDPATCSLRIGIFGAEPWTNDMRQAIERRMGIDAVDIYGLSEVMGPGVASECVETKDGPTIWEDHFYPEIIDPETGEVLPDGELGELVFTSLTKEALPIIRYRTRDLTRLLPGSARTMRRMEKITGRSDDMMIVRGVNVFPTQIEELLLKQHALAPHYQIVLTKEGPLDVLTLNVEPCPESAPDATALSAAKQALAYDIKALIGVSAVVNVLPVNGIERSVGKARRVVDKRKSGQ
;
A
#
# COMPACT_ATOMS: atom_id res chain seq x y z
N MET A 1 -21.69 -4.26 -24.65
CA MET A 1 -20.68 -3.67 -23.75
C MET A 1 -21.40 -2.68 -22.85
N SER A 2 -21.42 -2.87 -21.54
CA SER A 2 -21.91 -1.85 -20.61
C SER A 2 -21.05 -0.60 -20.73
N PRO A 3 -21.63 0.62 -20.74
CA PRO A 3 -20.84 1.84 -20.80
C PRO A 3 -19.96 1.94 -19.55
N ALA A 4 -18.75 2.51 -19.73
CA ALA A 4 -17.90 2.83 -18.60
C ALA A 4 -18.62 3.80 -17.65
N LEU A 5 -18.39 3.66 -16.34
CA LEU A 5 -18.91 4.60 -15.35
C LEU A 5 -18.31 6.00 -15.62
N PRO A 6 -19.12 7.08 -15.59
CA PRO A 6 -18.60 8.42 -15.82
C PRO A 6 -17.60 8.82 -14.72
N LEU A 7 -16.60 9.63 -15.10
CA LEU A 7 -15.66 10.22 -14.15
C LEU A 7 -16.37 11.27 -13.29
N ASP A 8 -15.92 11.44 -12.05
CA ASP A 8 -16.33 12.59 -11.25
C ASP A 8 -15.72 13.85 -11.87
N PRO A 9 -16.45 14.99 -11.96
CA PRO A 9 -15.93 16.20 -12.60
C PRO A 9 -14.56 16.66 -12.06
N ILE A 10 -14.32 16.42 -10.78
CA ILE A 10 -13.04 16.78 -10.13
C ILE A 10 -11.84 16.01 -10.66
N GLU A 11 -12.02 14.83 -11.23
CA GLU A 11 -10.95 14.01 -11.79
C GLU A 11 -10.33 14.64 -13.06
N THR A 12 -11.07 15.55 -13.69
CA THR A 12 -10.65 16.26 -14.91
C THR A 12 -10.61 17.78 -14.75
N ALA A 13 -10.83 18.28 -13.53
CA ALA A 13 -10.72 19.69 -13.21
C ALA A 13 -9.30 20.22 -13.49
N SER A 14 -9.17 21.50 -13.82
CA SER A 14 -7.87 22.13 -14.01
C SER A 14 -7.04 22.12 -12.71
N ARG A 15 -5.73 22.25 -12.83
CA ARG A 15 -4.83 22.36 -11.66
C ARG A 15 -5.18 23.55 -10.78
N ASP A 16 -5.62 24.66 -11.36
CA ASP A 16 -6.01 25.88 -10.61
C ASP A 16 -7.29 25.67 -9.81
N GLU A 17 -8.31 25.03 -10.42
CA GLU A 17 -9.56 24.66 -9.72
C GLU A 17 -9.28 23.70 -8.57
N LEU A 18 -8.44 22.70 -8.80
CA LEU A 18 -8.05 21.73 -7.77
C LEU A 18 -7.26 22.42 -6.65
N ALA A 19 -6.31 23.29 -6.97
CA ALA A 19 -5.52 24.03 -5.97
C ALA A 19 -6.40 24.96 -5.13
N ALA A 20 -7.40 25.63 -5.72
CA ALA A 20 -8.35 26.46 -4.99
C ALA A 20 -9.18 25.61 -4.00
N LEU A 21 -9.70 24.45 -4.44
CA LEU A 21 -10.42 23.53 -3.58
C LEU A 21 -9.54 22.97 -2.46
N GLN A 22 -8.30 22.61 -2.77
CA GLN A 22 -7.33 22.13 -1.78
C GLN A 22 -7.06 23.18 -0.71
N LEU A 23 -6.86 24.45 -1.10
CA LEU A 23 -6.60 25.53 -0.15
C LEU A 23 -7.79 25.78 0.78
N GLU A 24 -9.01 25.75 0.24
CA GLU A 24 -10.25 25.88 1.02
C GLU A 24 -10.35 24.77 2.07
N ARG A 25 -10.24 23.52 1.61
CA ARG A 25 -10.33 22.33 2.46
C ARG A 25 -9.20 22.24 3.48
N LEU A 26 -7.99 22.64 3.10
CA LEU A 26 -6.83 22.67 3.99
C LEU A 26 -7.01 23.69 5.12
N LYS A 27 -7.54 24.87 4.83
CA LYS A 27 -7.91 25.86 5.87
C LYS A 27 -8.91 25.27 6.86
N TRP A 28 -9.93 24.59 6.36
CA TRP A 28 -10.89 23.89 7.21
C TRP A 28 -10.22 22.81 8.06
N SER A 29 -9.42 21.95 7.46
CA SER A 29 -8.78 20.82 8.15
C SER A 29 -7.83 21.29 9.26
N LEU A 30 -7.01 22.31 9.01
CA LEU A 30 -6.12 22.90 10.02
C LEU A 30 -6.89 23.54 11.17
N ASN A 31 -7.93 24.35 10.89
CA ASN A 31 -8.76 24.92 11.92
C ASN A 31 -9.47 23.85 12.73
N HIS A 32 -10.07 22.86 12.07
CA HIS A 32 -10.75 21.75 12.74
C HIS A 32 -9.80 20.96 13.67
N ALA A 33 -8.58 20.66 13.20
CA ALA A 33 -7.56 19.99 14.01
C ALA A 33 -7.13 20.84 15.20
N TYR A 34 -6.89 22.12 15.01
CA TYR A 34 -6.46 23.05 16.06
C TYR A 34 -7.53 23.25 17.13
N GLU A 35 -8.79 23.48 16.73
CA GLU A 35 -9.89 23.77 17.63
C GLU A 35 -10.32 22.57 18.45
N ASN A 36 -10.28 21.36 17.88
CA ASN A 36 -10.92 20.18 18.43
C ASN A 36 -9.95 19.08 18.92
N SER A 37 -8.66 19.12 18.53
CA SER A 37 -7.68 18.15 19.02
C SER A 37 -6.64 18.84 19.91
N PRO A 38 -6.59 18.51 21.21
CA PRO A 38 -5.58 19.09 22.13
C PRO A 38 -4.14 18.81 21.68
N VAL A 39 -3.90 17.71 21.00
CA VAL A 39 -2.57 17.34 20.48
C VAL A 39 -2.14 18.30 19.38
N TYR A 40 -3.03 18.58 18.39
CA TYR A 40 -2.70 19.51 17.32
C TYR A 40 -2.59 20.94 17.82
N ARG A 41 -3.47 21.39 18.72
CA ARG A 41 -3.36 22.70 19.36
C ARG A 41 -1.98 22.88 19.99
N ARG A 42 -1.57 21.97 20.86
CA ARG A 42 -0.27 22.02 21.50
C ARG A 42 0.87 22.05 20.48
N LYS A 43 0.86 21.18 19.48
CA LYS A 43 1.91 21.12 18.44
C LYS A 43 2.03 22.42 17.65
N PHE A 44 0.91 23.05 17.31
CA PHE A 44 0.91 24.31 16.56
C PHE A 44 1.37 25.46 17.44
N ASP A 45 0.92 25.52 18.71
CA ASP A 45 1.35 26.53 19.67
C ASP A 45 2.86 26.41 19.98
N GLU A 46 3.38 25.19 20.16
CA GLU A 46 4.83 24.92 20.34
C GLU A 46 5.65 25.32 19.11
N ALA A 47 5.11 25.17 17.91
CA ALA A 47 5.73 25.61 16.67
C ALA A 47 5.57 27.12 16.40
N GLY A 48 4.81 27.82 17.24
CA GLY A 48 4.52 29.26 17.07
C GLY A 48 3.75 29.59 15.81
N ILE A 49 2.87 28.67 15.34
CA ILE A 49 2.09 28.84 14.12
C ILE A 49 0.59 28.65 14.38
N HIS A 50 -0.24 29.49 13.77
CA HIS A 50 -1.70 29.40 13.86
C HIS A 50 -2.31 29.07 12.48
N PRO A 51 -3.44 28.30 12.40
CA PRO A 51 -4.10 27.97 11.13
C PRO A 51 -4.41 29.17 10.24
N SER A 52 -4.69 30.36 10.84
CA SER A 52 -4.96 31.60 10.09
C SER A 52 -3.77 32.09 9.27
N GLU A 53 -2.57 31.57 9.50
CA GLU A 53 -1.36 31.92 8.74
C GLU A 53 -1.25 31.17 7.42
N LEU A 54 -2.08 30.15 7.19
CA LEU A 54 -2.16 29.47 5.89
C LEU A 54 -2.85 30.39 4.87
N LYS A 55 -2.08 30.99 3.96
CA LYS A 55 -2.58 31.85 2.86
C LYS A 55 -2.49 31.14 1.52
N THR A 56 -1.46 30.34 1.33
CA THR A 56 -1.18 29.54 0.13
C THR A 56 -0.94 28.09 0.51
N LEU A 57 -0.99 27.16 -0.46
CA LEU A 57 -0.68 25.75 -0.22
C LEU A 57 0.77 25.56 0.29
N ALA A 58 1.71 26.39 -0.16
CA ALA A 58 3.10 26.35 0.25
C ALA A 58 3.31 26.66 1.75
N ASP A 59 2.41 27.42 2.37
CA ASP A 59 2.50 27.73 3.79
C ASP A 59 2.32 26.49 4.69
N LEU A 60 1.78 25.40 4.13
CA LEU A 60 1.63 24.13 4.86
C LEU A 60 2.97 23.62 5.38
N ALA A 61 4.06 23.84 4.64
CA ALA A 61 5.40 23.40 5.01
C ALA A 61 5.87 23.94 6.38
N ARG A 62 5.27 25.03 6.87
CA ARG A 62 5.58 25.62 8.19
C ARG A 62 4.92 24.88 9.36
N PHE A 63 3.89 24.07 9.10
CA PHE A 63 3.18 23.33 10.14
C PHE A 63 3.95 22.05 10.54
N PRO A 64 3.90 21.66 11.82
CA PRO A 64 4.65 20.51 12.32
C PRO A 64 4.11 19.18 11.74
N PHE A 65 5.03 18.23 11.56
CA PHE A 65 4.68 16.88 11.14
C PHE A 65 3.89 16.11 12.19
N THR A 66 3.01 15.23 11.72
CA THR A 66 2.45 14.15 12.51
C THR A 66 3.19 12.85 12.21
N THR A 67 3.47 12.08 13.24
CA THR A 67 4.18 10.81 13.15
C THR A 67 3.35 9.67 13.74
N LYS A 68 3.73 8.43 13.45
CA LYS A 68 3.13 7.26 14.09
C LYS A 68 3.28 7.26 15.61
N LYS A 69 4.34 7.91 16.12
CA LYS A 69 4.58 8.09 17.55
C LYS A 69 3.50 8.97 18.19
N ASP A 70 3.11 10.08 17.54
CA ASP A 70 2.04 10.96 18.06
C ASP A 70 0.73 10.19 18.26
N LEU A 71 0.36 9.32 17.30
CA LEU A 71 -0.84 8.49 17.37
C LEU A 71 -0.75 7.45 18.51
N ARG A 72 0.41 6.84 18.72
CA ARG A 72 0.63 5.86 19.78
C ARG A 72 0.66 6.50 21.17
N ASP A 73 1.29 7.65 21.30
CA ASP A 73 1.37 8.39 22.57
C ASP A 73 -0.02 8.90 23.00
N SER A 74 -0.88 9.14 22.02
CA SER A 74 -2.27 9.60 22.23
C SER A 74 -3.30 8.45 22.27
N TYR A 75 -2.84 7.21 22.39
CA TYR A 75 -3.71 6.03 22.46
C TYR A 75 -4.69 6.10 23.65
N PRO A 76 -5.97 5.72 23.49
CA PRO A 76 -6.57 5.28 22.23
C PRO A 76 -7.18 6.40 21.37
N PHE A 77 -7.67 7.50 21.96
CA PHE A 77 -8.53 8.49 21.27
C PHE A 77 -8.04 9.94 21.38
N GLY A 78 -6.82 10.15 21.91
CA GLY A 78 -6.32 11.49 22.24
C GLY A 78 -6.11 12.43 21.05
N MET A 79 -6.09 11.92 19.82
CA MET A 79 -6.01 12.73 18.61
C MET A 79 -7.36 12.94 17.91
N PHE A 80 -8.46 12.35 18.42
CA PHE A 80 -9.76 12.56 17.79
C PHE A 80 -10.21 14.02 17.94
N ALA A 81 -10.78 14.56 16.88
CA ALA A 81 -11.25 15.93 16.79
C ALA A 81 -12.79 16.04 16.78
N VAL A 82 -13.46 14.99 17.24
CA VAL A 82 -14.92 14.95 17.43
C VAL A 82 -15.23 14.23 18.75
N PRO A 83 -16.36 14.56 19.40
CA PRO A 83 -16.81 13.81 20.56
C PRO A 83 -17.13 12.37 20.21
N GLN A 84 -17.00 11.45 21.20
CA GLN A 84 -17.09 10.01 20.99
C GLN A 84 -18.44 9.59 20.37
N GLU A 85 -19.51 10.29 20.67
CA GLU A 85 -20.86 10.04 20.16
C GLU A 85 -20.99 10.25 18.66
N ARG A 86 -20.05 10.99 18.03
CA ARG A 86 -19.98 11.17 16.59
C ARG A 86 -19.12 10.13 15.89
N VAL A 87 -18.38 9.32 16.63
CA VAL A 87 -17.53 8.26 16.06
C VAL A 87 -18.40 7.05 15.76
N SER A 88 -18.57 6.76 14.47
CA SER A 88 -19.38 5.63 13.98
C SER A 88 -18.59 4.34 13.83
N ARG A 89 -17.26 4.44 13.67
CA ARG A 89 -16.39 3.27 13.48
C ARG A 89 -14.98 3.54 13.98
N ILE A 90 -14.35 2.49 14.49
CA ILE A 90 -12.96 2.47 14.93
C ILE A 90 -12.24 1.36 14.17
N HIS A 91 -11.07 1.67 13.62
CA HIS A 91 -10.12 0.72 13.12
C HIS A 91 -8.78 0.86 13.86
N ALA A 92 -7.91 -0.13 13.70
CA ALA A 92 -6.57 -0.07 14.24
C ALA A 92 -5.58 -0.82 13.36
N SER A 93 -4.36 -0.30 13.23
CA SER A 93 -3.28 -1.03 12.61
C SER A 93 -2.70 -2.07 13.57
N SER A 94 -2.25 -3.22 13.04
CA SER A 94 -1.52 -4.19 13.84
C SER A 94 -0.18 -3.59 14.30
N GLY A 95 -0.09 -3.28 15.60
CA GLY A 95 1.17 -2.81 16.18
C GLY A 95 2.15 -3.98 16.36
N THR A 96 3.21 -4.05 15.56
CA THR A 96 4.28 -5.04 15.73
C THR A 96 5.13 -4.79 16.99
N THR A 97 5.00 -3.62 17.63
CA THR A 97 5.86 -3.15 18.73
C THR A 97 5.09 -2.59 19.93
N GLY A 98 3.87 -3.07 20.24
CA GLY A 98 3.12 -2.62 21.40
C GLY A 98 1.72 -2.09 21.07
N LYS A 99 1.38 -0.85 21.52
CA LYS A 99 0.05 -0.29 21.31
C LYS A 99 -0.27 -0.10 19.83
N PRO A 100 -1.47 -0.53 19.35
CA PRO A 100 -1.90 -0.30 17.97
C PRO A 100 -2.11 1.19 17.71
N THR A 101 -2.06 1.58 16.44
CA THR A 101 -2.50 2.91 16.01
C THR A 101 -4.01 2.86 15.79
N VAL A 102 -4.76 3.61 16.58
CA VAL A 102 -6.23 3.66 16.51
C VAL A 102 -6.68 4.81 15.62
N VAL A 103 -7.63 4.55 14.75
CA VAL A 103 -8.22 5.54 13.83
C VAL A 103 -9.73 5.52 13.93
N GLY A 104 -10.34 6.70 14.00
CA GLY A 104 -11.79 6.89 14.10
C GLY A 104 -12.38 7.46 12.82
N TYR A 105 -13.66 7.19 12.62
CA TYR A 105 -14.43 7.66 11.49
C TYR A 105 -15.81 8.11 11.95
N THR A 106 -16.26 9.29 11.50
CA THR A 106 -17.66 9.68 11.55
C THR A 106 -18.46 8.98 10.46
N ALA A 107 -19.78 9.09 10.47
CA ALA A 107 -20.61 8.61 9.37
C ALA A 107 -20.23 9.27 8.03
N ARG A 108 -19.87 10.57 8.05
CA ARG A 108 -19.41 11.31 6.88
C ARG A 108 -18.04 10.82 6.40
N ASP A 109 -17.13 10.52 7.31
CA ASP A 109 -15.83 9.95 6.96
C ASP A 109 -15.99 8.60 6.25
N ILE A 110 -16.91 7.73 6.73
CA ILE A 110 -17.22 6.44 6.12
C ILE A 110 -17.81 6.65 4.72
N ASP A 111 -18.73 7.59 4.57
CA ASP A 111 -19.34 7.90 3.27
C ASP A 111 -18.30 8.43 2.27
N THR A 112 -17.44 9.35 2.68
CA THR A 112 -16.31 9.86 1.89
C THR A 112 -15.37 8.73 1.48
N TRP A 113 -15.00 7.86 2.42
CA TRP A 113 -14.11 6.74 2.16
C TRP A 113 -14.71 5.74 1.17
N ALA A 114 -16.01 5.41 1.31
CA ALA A 114 -16.71 4.57 0.35
C ALA A 114 -16.69 5.16 -1.07
N ASN A 115 -16.87 6.49 -1.21
CA ASN A 115 -16.79 7.18 -2.50
C ASN A 115 -15.37 7.10 -3.10
N LEU A 116 -14.32 7.27 -2.29
CA LEU A 116 -12.91 7.22 -2.74
C LEU A 116 -12.52 5.82 -3.22
N VAL A 117 -12.94 4.78 -2.49
CA VAL A 117 -12.68 3.41 -2.92
C VAL A 117 -13.53 3.03 -4.14
N ALA A 118 -14.77 3.50 -4.25
CA ALA A 118 -15.58 3.34 -5.46
C ALA A 118 -14.93 3.99 -6.68
N ARG A 119 -14.36 5.20 -6.51
CA ARG A 119 -13.57 5.90 -7.55
C ARG A 119 -12.36 5.07 -7.96
N SER A 120 -11.64 4.50 -6.99
CA SER A 120 -10.48 3.64 -7.24
C SER A 120 -10.85 2.36 -7.99
N ILE A 121 -11.93 1.69 -7.60
CA ILE A 121 -12.45 0.49 -8.27
C ILE A 121 -12.88 0.82 -9.71
N ARG A 122 -13.52 1.97 -9.93
CA ARG A 122 -13.87 2.46 -11.27
C ARG A 122 -12.63 2.74 -12.11
N ALA A 123 -11.61 3.41 -11.54
CA ALA A 123 -10.34 3.67 -12.21
C ALA A 123 -9.60 2.38 -12.61
N ALA A 124 -9.77 1.30 -11.85
CA ALA A 124 -9.27 -0.03 -12.17
C ALA A 124 -10.03 -0.72 -13.32
N GLY A 125 -11.08 -0.12 -13.87
CA GLY A 125 -11.82 -0.65 -15.02
C GLY A 125 -13.05 -1.50 -14.65
N ALA A 126 -13.56 -1.40 -13.43
CA ALA A 126 -14.80 -2.05 -13.01
C ALA A 126 -16.00 -1.53 -13.80
N LYS A 127 -17.01 -2.38 -13.98
CA LYS A 127 -18.25 -2.09 -14.69
C LYS A 127 -19.46 -2.38 -13.79
N PRO A 128 -20.59 -1.69 -13.99
CA PRO A 128 -21.82 -2.00 -13.28
C PRO A 128 -22.19 -3.47 -13.43
N GLY A 129 -22.55 -4.13 -12.34
CA GLY A 129 -22.91 -5.52 -12.30
C GLY A 129 -21.75 -6.51 -12.16
N ASP A 130 -20.49 -6.05 -12.14
CA ASP A 130 -19.35 -6.90 -11.79
C ASP A 130 -19.48 -7.43 -10.36
N LYS A 131 -18.88 -8.60 -10.13
CA LYS A 131 -18.74 -9.19 -8.80
C LYS A 131 -17.31 -9.02 -8.30
N VAL A 132 -17.16 -8.54 -7.06
CA VAL A 132 -15.86 -8.33 -6.41
C VAL A 132 -15.67 -9.36 -5.31
N HIS A 133 -14.59 -10.15 -5.42
CA HIS A 133 -14.12 -11.03 -4.36
C HIS A 133 -13.16 -10.28 -3.46
N VAL A 134 -13.57 -10.02 -2.21
CA VAL A 134 -12.74 -9.30 -1.23
C VAL A 134 -11.96 -10.30 -0.39
N SER A 135 -10.64 -10.36 -0.64
CA SER A 135 -9.69 -11.24 0.07
C SER A 135 -8.80 -10.46 1.05
N TYR A 136 -9.15 -9.23 1.38
CA TYR A 136 -8.56 -8.49 2.50
C TYR A 136 -9.21 -8.85 3.83
N GLY A 137 -8.42 -8.90 4.91
CA GLY A 137 -8.95 -9.17 6.24
C GLY A 137 -10.00 -8.14 6.68
N TYR A 138 -11.10 -8.63 7.22
CA TYR A 138 -12.11 -7.86 7.94
C TYR A 138 -11.72 -7.68 9.41
N GLY A 139 -12.38 -6.81 10.14
CA GLY A 139 -12.10 -6.51 11.54
C GLY A 139 -11.43 -5.15 11.74
N LEU A 140 -10.43 -5.06 12.62
CA LEU A 140 -9.78 -3.77 12.92
C LEU A 140 -8.93 -3.22 11.78
N PHE A 141 -8.46 -4.07 10.87
CA PHE A 141 -7.75 -3.64 9.68
C PHE A 141 -8.70 -2.97 8.68
N THR A 142 -8.25 -1.91 8.02
CA THR A 142 -9.09 -1.08 7.14
C THR A 142 -9.37 -1.70 5.76
N GLY A 143 -8.55 -2.68 5.33
CA GLY A 143 -8.58 -3.20 3.96
C GLY A 143 -9.92 -3.81 3.55
N GLY A 144 -10.43 -4.78 4.34
CA GLY A 144 -11.65 -5.52 4.00
C GLY A 144 -12.89 -4.63 3.94
N LEU A 145 -13.13 -3.84 5.01
CA LEU A 145 -14.31 -2.95 5.05
C LEU A 145 -14.20 -1.79 4.05
N GLY A 146 -13.00 -1.25 3.82
CA GLY A 146 -12.80 -0.23 2.78
C GLY A 146 -13.16 -0.74 1.40
N ALA A 147 -12.65 -1.91 1.02
CA ALA A 147 -12.97 -2.59 -0.24
C ALA A 147 -14.48 -2.87 -0.36
N HIS A 148 -15.08 -3.42 0.69
CA HIS A 148 -16.49 -3.78 0.76
C HIS A 148 -17.42 -2.59 0.48
N TYR A 149 -17.34 -1.55 1.31
CA TYR A 149 -18.20 -0.36 1.16
C TYR A 149 -17.96 0.39 -0.15
N GLY A 150 -16.71 0.42 -0.63
CA GLY A 150 -16.39 1.01 -1.92
C GLY A 150 -16.99 0.24 -3.09
N ALA A 151 -16.95 -1.09 -3.06
CA ALA A 151 -17.52 -1.91 -4.10
C ALA A 151 -19.06 -1.79 -4.13
N GLU A 152 -19.75 -1.83 -2.97
CA GLU A 152 -21.19 -1.58 -2.90
C GLU A 152 -21.57 -0.19 -3.42
N ARG A 153 -20.78 0.85 -3.05
CA ARG A 153 -20.95 2.22 -3.53
C ARG A 153 -20.77 2.33 -5.06
N ALA A 154 -19.89 1.53 -5.64
CA ALA A 154 -19.70 1.44 -7.09
C ALA A 154 -20.79 0.65 -7.81
N GLY A 155 -21.77 0.11 -7.09
CA GLY A 155 -22.87 -0.69 -7.66
C GLY A 155 -22.47 -2.12 -8.03
N LEU A 156 -21.48 -2.68 -7.36
CA LEU A 156 -20.97 -4.02 -7.60
C LEU A 156 -21.53 -5.02 -6.57
N THR A 157 -21.51 -6.30 -6.92
CA THR A 157 -21.88 -7.38 -5.98
C THR A 157 -20.63 -7.80 -5.21
N VAL A 158 -20.64 -7.72 -3.89
CA VAL A 158 -19.51 -8.06 -3.03
C VAL A 158 -19.60 -9.52 -2.56
N ILE A 159 -18.47 -10.24 -2.66
CA ILE A 159 -18.24 -11.54 -2.03
C ILE A 159 -17.29 -11.27 -0.84
N PRO A 160 -17.82 -11.15 0.41
CA PRO A 160 -17.04 -10.65 1.56
C PRO A 160 -16.37 -11.79 2.31
N PHE A 161 -15.40 -12.46 1.69
CA PHE A 161 -14.80 -13.66 2.28
C PHE A 161 -13.70 -13.33 3.30
N GLY A 162 -12.82 -12.37 2.99
CA GLY A 162 -11.67 -12.04 3.83
C GLY A 162 -10.40 -12.79 3.44
N GLY A 163 -9.33 -12.64 4.23
CA GLY A 163 -8.04 -13.30 3.97
C GLY A 163 -7.97 -14.73 4.49
N GLY A 164 -7.03 -15.50 3.95
CA GLY A 164 -6.77 -16.87 4.36
C GLY A 164 -7.68 -17.92 3.71
N GLN A 165 -7.57 -19.18 4.17
CA GLN A 165 -8.35 -20.32 3.68
C GLN A 165 -8.24 -20.50 2.15
N THR A 166 -7.04 -20.62 1.61
CA THR A 166 -6.75 -20.51 0.17
C THR A 166 -7.55 -21.51 -0.68
N GLU A 167 -7.75 -22.74 -0.23
CA GLU A 167 -8.61 -23.71 -0.91
C GLU A 167 -10.06 -23.22 -1.04
N LYS A 168 -10.58 -22.55 0.00
CA LYS A 168 -11.91 -22.00 -0.02
C LYS A 168 -12.03 -20.77 -0.92
N GLN A 169 -10.96 -19.94 -0.99
CA GLN A 169 -10.88 -18.85 -1.96
C GLN A 169 -11.05 -19.37 -3.38
N VAL A 170 -10.27 -20.41 -3.74
CA VAL A 170 -10.35 -21.05 -5.06
C VAL A 170 -11.72 -21.61 -5.34
N GLN A 171 -12.33 -22.34 -4.38
CA GLN A 171 -13.69 -22.85 -4.52
C GLN A 171 -14.68 -21.71 -4.84
N LEU A 172 -14.64 -20.61 -4.07
CA LEU A 172 -15.58 -19.50 -4.28
C LEU A 172 -15.35 -18.75 -5.59
N ILE A 173 -14.10 -18.65 -6.05
CA ILE A 173 -13.78 -18.10 -7.38
C ILE A 173 -14.41 -18.97 -8.47
N GLN A 174 -14.37 -20.29 -8.34
CA GLN A 174 -14.98 -21.20 -9.30
C GLN A 174 -16.52 -21.15 -9.25
N ASP A 175 -17.09 -21.19 -8.05
CA ASP A 175 -18.55 -21.26 -7.85
C ASP A 175 -19.25 -19.94 -8.19
N PHE A 176 -18.73 -18.82 -7.71
CA PHE A 176 -19.37 -17.49 -7.83
C PHE A 176 -18.90 -16.70 -9.04
N ARG A 177 -17.79 -17.10 -9.65
CA ARG A 177 -17.24 -16.49 -10.86
C ARG A 177 -17.15 -14.96 -10.75
N PRO A 178 -16.35 -14.42 -9.79
CA PRO A 178 -16.14 -12.99 -9.68
C PRO A 178 -15.36 -12.43 -10.89
N ASP A 179 -15.59 -11.16 -11.20
CA ASP A 179 -14.90 -10.41 -12.24
C ASP A 179 -13.64 -9.75 -11.70
N ILE A 180 -13.67 -9.37 -10.43
CA ILE A 180 -12.64 -8.58 -9.76
C ILE A 180 -12.23 -9.26 -8.47
N ILE A 181 -10.93 -9.22 -8.17
CA ILE A 181 -10.42 -9.60 -6.85
C ILE A 181 -9.68 -8.43 -6.21
N MET A 182 -9.90 -8.20 -4.92
CA MET A 182 -9.15 -7.24 -4.11
C MET A 182 -8.35 -8.01 -3.06
N VAL A 183 -7.02 -7.99 -3.20
CA VAL A 183 -6.12 -8.89 -2.45
C VAL A 183 -4.70 -8.31 -2.39
N THR A 184 -3.83 -8.80 -1.52
CA THR A 184 -2.40 -8.48 -1.58
C THR A 184 -1.72 -9.20 -2.74
N PRO A 185 -0.71 -8.60 -3.40
CA PRO A 185 -0.04 -9.25 -4.53
C PRO A 185 0.59 -10.60 -4.16
N SER A 186 1.20 -10.71 -3.00
CA SER A 186 1.79 -11.99 -2.55
C SER A 186 0.73 -13.07 -2.32
N TYR A 187 -0.46 -12.70 -1.83
CA TYR A 187 -1.54 -13.69 -1.61
C TYR A 187 -2.22 -14.10 -2.92
N MET A 188 -2.25 -13.21 -3.93
CA MET A 188 -2.70 -13.60 -5.28
C MET A 188 -1.85 -14.72 -5.87
N LEU A 189 -0.54 -14.66 -5.69
CA LEU A 189 0.35 -15.76 -6.13
C LEU A 189 0.04 -17.06 -5.40
N SER A 190 -0.28 -17.00 -4.09
CA SER A 190 -0.69 -18.19 -3.33
C SER A 190 -2.02 -18.77 -3.81
N ILE A 191 -2.96 -17.91 -4.26
CA ILE A 191 -4.22 -18.37 -4.89
C ILE A 191 -3.94 -19.01 -6.24
N ALA A 192 -3.02 -18.46 -7.03
CA ALA A 192 -2.61 -19.05 -8.30
C ALA A 192 -1.94 -20.43 -8.11
N ASP A 193 -1.03 -20.56 -7.12
CA ASP A 193 -0.40 -21.85 -6.75
C ASP A 193 -1.46 -22.91 -6.40
N GLU A 194 -2.52 -22.49 -5.68
CA GLU A 194 -3.58 -23.41 -5.27
C GLU A 194 -4.48 -23.83 -6.45
N LEU A 195 -4.78 -22.91 -7.38
CA LEU A 195 -5.51 -23.23 -8.61
C LEU A 195 -4.76 -24.31 -9.40
N GLU A 196 -3.46 -24.12 -9.61
CA GLU A 196 -2.61 -25.09 -10.32
C GLU A 196 -2.53 -26.44 -9.58
N ARG A 197 -2.40 -26.42 -8.24
CA ARG A 197 -2.42 -27.62 -7.42
C ARG A 197 -3.71 -28.43 -7.61
N GLN A 198 -4.83 -27.75 -7.86
CA GLN A 198 -6.11 -28.39 -8.17
C GLN A 198 -6.27 -28.76 -9.66
N GLY A 199 -5.25 -28.54 -10.48
CA GLY A 199 -5.29 -28.82 -11.92
C GLY A 199 -6.08 -27.81 -12.74
N ILE A 200 -6.29 -26.59 -12.20
CA ILE A 200 -7.03 -25.52 -12.84
C ILE A 200 -6.01 -24.50 -13.38
N ASP A 201 -6.05 -24.21 -14.67
CA ASP A 201 -5.25 -23.12 -15.26
C ASP A 201 -5.76 -21.77 -14.71
N PRO A 202 -4.93 -21.02 -13.95
CA PRO A 202 -5.34 -19.73 -13.37
C PRO A 202 -5.87 -18.72 -14.39
N ALA A 203 -5.33 -18.71 -15.61
CA ALA A 203 -5.75 -17.82 -16.68
C ALA A 203 -7.17 -18.11 -17.21
N THR A 204 -7.76 -19.26 -16.88
CA THR A 204 -9.13 -19.63 -17.28
C THR A 204 -10.19 -19.20 -16.26
N CYS A 205 -9.79 -18.62 -15.13
CA CYS A 205 -10.70 -18.07 -14.14
C CYS A 205 -11.57 -16.93 -14.72
N SER A 206 -12.68 -16.65 -14.06
CA SER A 206 -13.57 -15.53 -14.44
C SER A 206 -12.98 -14.15 -14.15
N LEU A 207 -11.92 -14.08 -13.36
CA LEU A 207 -11.25 -12.85 -12.98
C LEU A 207 -10.69 -12.13 -14.22
N ARG A 208 -10.89 -10.83 -14.29
CA ARG A 208 -10.31 -9.96 -15.32
C ARG A 208 -9.55 -8.77 -14.75
N ILE A 209 -9.78 -8.43 -13.47
CA ILE A 209 -9.10 -7.34 -12.77
C ILE A 209 -8.64 -7.84 -11.40
N GLY A 210 -7.38 -7.55 -11.06
CA GLY A 210 -6.86 -7.63 -9.71
C GLY A 210 -6.52 -6.23 -9.20
N ILE A 211 -7.05 -5.85 -8.03
CA ILE A 211 -6.75 -4.60 -7.36
C ILE A 211 -5.87 -4.93 -6.15
N PHE A 212 -4.59 -4.58 -6.25
CA PHE A 212 -3.55 -4.99 -5.33
C PHE A 212 -3.05 -3.85 -4.47
N GLY A 213 -2.79 -4.11 -3.19
CA GLY A 213 -2.26 -3.11 -2.27
C GLY A 213 -1.88 -3.72 -0.92
N ALA A 214 -1.70 -2.85 0.05
CA ALA A 214 -1.32 -3.16 1.43
C ALA A 214 0.14 -3.63 1.64
N GLU A 215 0.88 -3.93 0.59
CA GLU A 215 2.31 -4.22 0.62
C GLU A 215 3.00 -3.63 -0.62
N PRO A 216 4.29 -3.25 -0.55
CA PRO A 216 5.07 -2.89 -1.73
C PRO A 216 5.19 -4.08 -2.67
N TRP A 217 5.14 -3.83 -3.97
CA TRP A 217 5.33 -4.84 -5.02
C TRP A 217 5.88 -4.21 -6.29
N THR A 218 6.63 -4.99 -7.07
CA THR A 218 7.38 -4.52 -8.22
C THR A 218 6.58 -4.64 -9.52
N ASN A 219 7.05 -3.97 -10.58
CA ASN A 219 6.48 -4.16 -11.91
C ASN A 219 6.73 -5.57 -12.45
N ASP A 220 7.84 -6.20 -12.07
CA ASP A 220 8.13 -7.59 -12.44
C ASP A 220 7.11 -8.55 -11.79
N MET A 221 6.73 -8.30 -10.53
CA MET A 221 5.64 -9.04 -9.88
C MET A 221 4.29 -8.79 -10.55
N ARG A 222 4.01 -7.54 -10.99
CA ARG A 222 2.81 -7.22 -11.79
C ARG A 222 2.75 -8.12 -13.01
N GLN A 223 3.83 -8.13 -13.80
CA GLN A 223 3.90 -8.95 -15.01
C GLN A 223 3.77 -10.45 -14.73
N ALA A 224 4.33 -10.93 -13.62
CA ALA A 224 4.19 -12.32 -13.22
C ALA A 224 2.71 -12.67 -12.92
N ILE A 225 2.02 -11.82 -12.16
CA ILE A 225 0.59 -11.99 -11.86
C ILE A 225 -0.25 -11.91 -13.12
N GLU A 226 -0.03 -10.89 -13.97
CA GLU A 226 -0.80 -10.69 -15.21
C GLU A 226 -0.65 -11.87 -16.19
N ARG A 227 0.59 -12.36 -16.37
CA ARG A 227 0.82 -13.53 -17.23
C ARG A 227 0.15 -14.79 -16.70
N ARG A 228 0.23 -15.01 -15.37
CA ARG A 228 -0.23 -16.24 -14.75
C ARG A 228 -1.74 -16.30 -14.59
N MET A 229 -2.35 -15.16 -14.30
CA MET A 229 -3.79 -15.07 -14.04
C MET A 229 -4.62 -14.60 -15.23
N GLY A 230 -4.00 -14.01 -16.26
CA GLY A 230 -4.72 -13.45 -17.41
C GLY A 230 -5.53 -12.20 -17.06
N ILE A 231 -5.12 -11.40 -16.07
CA ILE A 231 -5.89 -10.25 -15.54
C ILE A 231 -5.14 -8.94 -15.73
N ASP A 232 -5.85 -7.81 -15.65
CA ASP A 232 -5.26 -6.50 -15.43
C ASP A 232 -4.92 -6.31 -13.95
N ALA A 233 -3.65 -6.09 -13.63
CA ALA A 233 -3.18 -5.87 -12.27
C ALA A 233 -2.98 -4.37 -11.99
N VAL A 234 -3.78 -3.83 -11.06
CA VAL A 234 -3.86 -2.40 -10.74
C VAL A 234 -3.48 -2.17 -9.29
N ASP A 235 -2.67 -1.14 -9.04
CA ASP A 235 -2.20 -0.79 -7.69
C ASP A 235 -3.20 0.14 -6.99
N ILE A 236 -3.55 -0.19 -5.73
CA ILE A 236 -4.31 0.69 -4.83
C ILE A 236 -3.47 0.99 -3.60
N TYR A 237 -3.28 2.28 -3.33
CA TYR A 237 -2.52 2.73 -2.17
C TYR A 237 -3.41 3.31 -1.09
N GLY A 238 -3.01 3.09 0.16
CA GLY A 238 -3.61 3.70 1.32
C GLY A 238 -3.00 3.20 2.63
N LEU A 239 -3.27 3.93 3.68
CA LEU A 239 -2.85 3.59 5.04
C LEU A 239 -3.96 3.97 6.01
N SER A 240 -4.10 3.17 7.07
CA SER A 240 -5.18 3.34 8.06
C SER A 240 -5.17 4.72 8.71
N GLU A 241 -3.98 5.27 8.96
CA GLU A 241 -3.78 6.55 9.61
C GLU A 241 -4.39 7.71 8.80
N VAL A 242 -4.30 7.67 7.47
CA VAL A 242 -4.84 8.72 6.59
C VAL A 242 -6.32 8.48 6.29
N MET A 243 -6.67 7.29 5.75
CA MET A 243 -8.07 6.95 5.47
C MET A 243 -8.30 5.43 5.43
N GLY A 244 -7.36 4.64 4.93
CA GLY A 244 -7.46 3.25 4.55
C GLY A 244 -7.13 3.10 3.06
N PRO A 245 -7.52 2.01 2.38
CA PRO A 245 -7.36 1.89 0.94
C PRO A 245 -8.12 3.01 0.20
N GLY A 246 -7.63 3.40 -0.97
CA GLY A 246 -8.27 4.43 -1.80
C GLY A 246 -7.81 5.87 -1.49
N VAL A 247 -6.61 6.05 -0.92
CA VAL A 247 -5.93 7.37 -0.91
C VAL A 247 -5.41 7.68 -2.32
N ALA A 248 -4.87 6.67 -2.99
CA ALA A 248 -4.50 6.72 -4.39
C ALA A 248 -4.77 5.38 -5.09
N SER A 249 -4.93 5.41 -6.40
CA SER A 249 -5.12 4.20 -7.22
C SER A 249 -4.61 4.41 -8.64
N GLU A 250 -4.03 3.39 -9.22
CA GLU A 250 -3.73 3.41 -10.66
C GLU A 250 -5.02 3.44 -11.49
N CYS A 251 -4.89 4.04 -12.66
CA CYS A 251 -5.89 3.96 -13.71
C CYS A 251 -5.50 2.84 -14.69
N VAL A 252 -6.45 1.97 -15.02
CA VAL A 252 -6.18 0.81 -15.88
C VAL A 252 -5.69 1.22 -17.27
N GLU A 253 -6.02 2.44 -17.71
CA GLU A 253 -5.63 2.99 -19.00
C GLU A 253 -4.11 3.19 -19.15
N THR A 254 -3.41 3.49 -18.04
CA THR A 254 -1.99 3.84 -18.08
C THR A 254 -1.10 2.93 -17.22
N LYS A 255 -1.59 2.49 -16.07
CA LYS A 255 -0.84 1.68 -15.06
C LYS A 255 0.57 2.25 -14.76
N ASP A 256 0.68 3.58 -14.69
CA ASP A 256 1.94 4.32 -14.60
C ASP A 256 2.16 5.00 -13.24
N GLY A 257 1.56 4.42 -12.22
CA GLY A 257 1.61 4.86 -10.82
C GLY A 257 0.27 5.37 -10.30
N PRO A 258 0.00 5.19 -8.99
CA PRO A 258 -1.29 5.56 -8.39
C PRO A 258 -1.57 7.06 -8.49
N THR A 259 -2.70 7.42 -9.06
CA THR A 259 -3.27 8.78 -9.01
C THR A 259 -3.75 9.07 -7.61
N ILE A 260 -3.26 10.14 -7.01
CA ILE A 260 -3.66 10.59 -5.67
C ILE A 260 -5.00 11.34 -5.79
N TRP A 261 -5.97 11.00 -4.95
CA TRP A 261 -7.25 11.73 -4.93
C TRP A 261 -7.07 13.07 -4.20
N GLU A 262 -6.42 14.01 -4.92
CA GLU A 262 -5.95 15.30 -4.40
C GLU A 262 -7.06 16.25 -3.93
N ASP A 263 -8.30 15.96 -4.23
CA ASP A 263 -9.45 16.65 -3.66
C ASP A 263 -9.69 16.28 -2.17
N HIS A 264 -9.17 15.16 -1.71
CA HIS A 264 -9.28 14.69 -0.32
C HIS A 264 -7.95 14.59 0.42
N PHE A 265 -6.84 14.53 -0.30
CA PHE A 265 -5.50 14.36 0.28
C PHE A 265 -4.51 15.30 -0.38
N TYR A 266 -3.80 16.07 0.43
CA TYR A 266 -2.71 16.91 -0.07
C TYR A 266 -1.37 16.20 0.15
N PRO A 267 -0.66 15.83 -0.92
CA PRO A 267 0.64 15.16 -0.82
C PRO A 267 1.78 16.17 -0.80
N GLU A 268 2.83 15.87 -0.05
CA GLU A 268 4.15 16.50 -0.10
C GLU A 268 5.20 15.40 -0.23
N ILE A 269 6.32 15.69 -0.88
CA ILE A 269 7.54 14.89 -0.79
C ILE A 269 8.53 15.69 0.04
N ILE A 270 9.15 15.03 1.01
CA ILE A 270 10.14 15.67 1.87
C ILE A 270 11.46 14.89 1.85
N ASP A 271 12.54 15.60 2.12
CA ASP A 271 13.79 14.97 2.51
C ASP A 271 13.57 14.24 3.85
N PRO A 272 13.85 12.94 3.96
CA PRO A 272 13.56 12.18 5.17
C PRO A 272 14.44 12.57 6.38
N GLU A 273 15.60 13.21 6.17
CA GLU A 273 16.52 13.65 7.21
C GLU A 273 16.24 15.07 7.68
N THR A 274 16.12 16.01 6.73
CA THR A 274 15.93 17.43 7.06
C THR A 274 14.48 17.82 7.27
N GLY A 275 13.53 17.10 6.62
CA GLY A 275 12.11 17.43 6.61
C GLY A 275 11.75 18.56 5.63
N GLU A 276 12.70 19.04 4.82
CA GLU A 276 12.43 20.04 3.80
C GLU A 276 11.58 19.49 2.68
N VAL A 277 10.62 20.29 2.18
CA VAL A 277 9.77 19.90 1.05
C VAL A 277 10.59 19.92 -0.23
N LEU A 278 10.54 18.83 -0.96
CA LEU A 278 11.22 18.66 -2.25
C LEU A 278 10.28 18.99 -3.41
N PRO A 279 10.80 19.45 -4.54
CA PRO A 279 10.02 19.65 -5.77
C PRO A 279 9.40 18.35 -6.29
N ASP A 280 8.30 18.47 -7.02
CA ASP A 280 7.73 17.34 -7.77
C ASP A 280 8.79 16.72 -8.71
N GLY A 281 8.85 15.39 -8.77
CA GLY A 281 9.88 14.64 -9.51
C GLY A 281 11.08 14.21 -8.69
N GLU A 282 11.34 14.84 -7.54
CA GLU A 282 12.42 14.41 -6.62
C GLU A 282 11.96 13.22 -5.77
N LEU A 283 12.91 12.30 -5.52
CA LEU A 283 12.68 11.16 -4.63
C LEU A 283 12.81 11.57 -3.17
N GLY A 284 11.81 11.24 -2.37
CA GLY A 284 11.82 11.51 -0.93
C GLY A 284 10.74 10.75 -0.18
N GLU A 285 10.50 11.13 1.07
CA GLU A 285 9.45 10.55 1.91
C GLU A 285 8.11 11.22 1.59
N LEU A 286 7.08 10.39 1.35
CA LEU A 286 5.73 10.85 1.13
C LEU A 286 5.08 11.30 2.45
N VAL A 287 4.45 12.46 2.40
CA VAL A 287 3.70 13.05 3.51
C VAL A 287 2.29 13.36 3.03
N PHE A 288 1.28 13.05 3.86
CA PHE A 288 -0.11 13.40 3.56
C PHE A 288 -0.74 14.32 4.59
N THR A 289 -1.56 15.23 4.11
CA THR A 289 -2.55 15.97 4.90
C THR A 289 -3.94 15.60 4.41
N SER A 290 -4.82 15.12 5.31
CA SER A 290 -6.22 14.89 4.99
C SER A 290 -6.98 16.20 4.92
N LEU A 291 -7.82 16.37 3.91
CA LEU A 291 -8.53 17.63 3.65
C LEU A 291 -9.99 17.62 4.11
N THR A 292 -10.55 16.43 4.41
CA THR A 292 -12.00 16.27 4.65
C THR A 292 -12.33 15.32 5.80
N LYS A 293 -11.33 14.78 6.48
CA LYS A 293 -11.52 13.79 7.56
C LYS A 293 -11.91 14.50 8.88
N GLU A 294 -13.04 14.09 9.45
CA GLU A 294 -13.61 14.73 10.65
C GLU A 294 -13.09 14.10 11.95
N ALA A 295 -13.21 12.75 12.09
CA ALA A 295 -12.93 12.12 13.37
C ALA A 295 -11.45 12.19 13.77
N LEU A 296 -10.57 11.98 12.83
CA LEU A 296 -9.12 12.01 13.02
C LEU A 296 -8.48 12.78 11.85
N PRO A 297 -8.49 14.12 11.87
CA PRO A 297 -7.75 14.89 10.87
C PRO A 297 -6.26 14.55 10.98
N ILE A 298 -5.62 14.43 9.84
CA ILE A 298 -4.20 14.11 9.74
C ILE A 298 -3.49 15.29 9.06
N ILE A 299 -2.55 15.90 9.76
CA ILE A 299 -1.80 17.06 9.25
C ILE A 299 -0.34 16.67 9.09
N ARG A 300 0.17 16.77 7.86
CA ARG A 300 1.55 16.46 7.49
C ARG A 300 2.07 15.13 8.08
N TYR A 301 1.34 14.06 7.84
CA TYR A 301 1.68 12.73 8.35
C TYR A 301 2.83 12.12 7.56
N ARG A 302 3.92 11.82 8.26
CA ARG A 302 5.09 11.11 7.71
C ARG A 302 4.77 9.64 7.51
N THR A 303 4.61 9.21 6.25
CA THR A 303 4.23 7.82 5.92
C THR A 303 5.40 6.84 6.02
N ARG A 304 6.62 7.33 5.88
CA ARG A 304 7.86 6.59 5.69
C ARG A 304 7.98 5.92 4.31
N ASP A 305 6.98 6.00 3.46
CA ASP A 305 7.04 5.48 2.10
C ASP A 305 7.90 6.38 1.22
N LEU A 306 8.79 5.77 0.42
CA LEU A 306 9.69 6.48 -0.48
C LEU A 306 9.12 6.47 -1.90
N THR A 307 8.89 7.65 -2.44
CA THR A 307 8.35 7.85 -3.79
C THR A 307 8.66 9.27 -4.29
N ARG A 308 8.14 9.60 -5.45
CA ARG A 308 8.11 10.96 -6.02
C ARG A 308 6.75 11.30 -6.57
N LEU A 309 6.38 12.58 -6.56
CA LEU A 309 5.17 13.06 -7.22
C LEU A 309 5.45 13.29 -8.70
N LEU A 310 4.53 12.84 -9.54
CA LEU A 310 4.60 12.93 -10.99
C LEU A 310 3.36 13.67 -11.53
N PRO A 311 3.45 14.33 -12.69
CA PRO A 311 2.28 14.92 -13.32
C PRO A 311 1.17 13.90 -13.55
N GLY A 312 -0.08 14.35 -13.57
CA GLY A 312 -1.21 13.51 -13.96
C GLY A 312 -1.09 12.97 -15.39
N SER A 313 -1.63 11.81 -15.63
CA SER A 313 -1.68 11.15 -16.94
C SER A 313 -3.13 10.85 -17.36
N ALA A 314 -3.73 9.78 -16.86
CA ALA A 314 -5.13 9.45 -17.09
C ALA A 314 -6.12 10.45 -16.43
N ARG A 315 -5.68 11.16 -15.41
CA ARG A 315 -6.40 12.21 -14.68
C ARG A 315 -5.52 13.44 -14.54
N THR A 316 -6.11 14.60 -14.20
CA THR A 316 -5.34 15.85 -13.96
C THR A 316 -4.65 15.88 -12.62
N MET A 317 -5.09 15.07 -11.66
CA MET A 317 -4.48 14.91 -10.35
C MET A 317 -3.09 14.29 -10.48
N ARG A 318 -2.15 14.71 -9.60
CA ARG A 318 -0.81 14.13 -9.55
C ARG A 318 -0.90 12.64 -9.20
N ARG A 319 0.05 11.91 -9.71
CA ARG A 319 0.28 10.51 -9.35
C ARG A 319 1.58 10.37 -8.58
N MET A 320 1.69 9.31 -7.85
CA MET A 320 2.94 8.93 -7.20
C MET A 320 3.62 7.83 -8.02
N GLU A 321 4.95 7.84 -8.05
CA GLU A 321 5.69 6.69 -8.54
C GLU A 321 5.40 5.49 -7.64
N LYS A 322 5.51 4.27 -8.19
CA LYS A 322 5.33 3.06 -7.39
C LYS A 322 6.28 3.07 -6.19
N ILE A 323 5.77 2.74 -5.00
CA ILE A 323 6.57 2.74 -3.78
C ILE A 323 7.73 1.76 -3.94
N THR A 324 8.95 2.27 -3.86
CA THR A 324 10.19 1.49 -3.98
C THR A 324 10.62 0.86 -2.64
N GLY A 325 10.11 1.38 -1.53
CA GLY A 325 10.40 0.89 -0.18
C GLY A 325 9.95 1.89 0.87
N ARG A 326 10.21 1.56 2.11
CA ARG A 326 9.98 2.43 3.26
C ARG A 326 11.30 2.78 3.91
N SER A 327 11.43 4.02 4.39
CA SER A 327 12.65 4.44 5.09
C SER A 327 12.90 3.65 6.40
N ASP A 328 11.83 3.07 6.99
CA ASP A 328 11.90 2.23 8.20
C ASP A 328 11.99 0.72 7.92
N ASP A 329 11.79 0.27 6.68
CA ASP A 329 12.01 -1.12 6.22
C ASP A 329 13.40 -1.30 5.58
N MET A 330 14.15 -0.21 5.46
CA MET A 330 15.50 -0.23 4.96
C MET A 330 16.41 -1.03 5.91
N MET A 331 17.03 -2.06 5.37
CA MET A 331 18.00 -2.88 6.09
C MET A 331 19.39 -2.28 5.88
N ILE A 332 20.11 -1.98 6.95
CA ILE A 332 21.54 -1.67 6.86
C ILE A 332 22.30 -2.97 7.04
N VAL A 333 23.00 -3.42 6.00
CA VAL A 333 23.80 -4.64 6.00
C VAL A 333 25.23 -4.29 5.62
N ARG A 334 26.16 -4.38 6.55
CA ARG A 334 27.58 -3.99 6.37
C ARG A 334 27.76 -2.58 5.81
N GLY A 335 26.94 -1.62 6.28
CA GLY A 335 26.98 -0.21 5.84
C GLY A 335 26.28 0.06 4.49
N VAL A 336 25.66 -0.94 3.88
CA VAL A 336 24.90 -0.78 2.65
C VAL A 336 23.39 -0.74 2.97
N ASN A 337 22.67 0.23 2.40
CA ASN A 337 21.23 0.34 2.49
C ASN A 337 20.58 -0.64 1.50
N VAL A 338 19.80 -1.58 2.00
CA VAL A 338 19.15 -2.64 1.21
C VAL A 338 17.65 -2.60 1.41
N PHE A 339 16.89 -2.56 0.32
CA PHE A 339 15.43 -2.68 0.36
C PHE A 339 14.98 -4.06 -0.12
N PRO A 340 13.97 -4.69 0.53
CA PRO A 340 13.45 -5.99 0.10
C PRO A 340 13.00 -6.03 -1.37
N THR A 341 12.45 -4.92 -1.88
CA THR A 341 12.00 -4.79 -3.27
C THR A 341 13.14 -4.89 -4.28
N GLN A 342 14.35 -4.40 -3.95
CA GLN A 342 15.53 -4.56 -4.82
C GLN A 342 15.91 -6.04 -4.98
N ILE A 343 15.81 -6.81 -3.89
CA ILE A 343 16.06 -8.26 -3.93
C ILE A 343 14.97 -8.97 -4.72
N GLU A 344 13.71 -8.56 -4.56
CA GLU A 344 12.58 -9.10 -5.31
C GLU A 344 12.76 -8.94 -6.83
N GLU A 345 13.16 -7.74 -7.29
CA GLU A 345 13.42 -7.48 -8.71
C GLU A 345 14.49 -8.39 -9.31
N LEU A 346 15.54 -8.69 -8.53
CA LEU A 346 16.61 -9.59 -8.97
C LEU A 346 16.17 -11.06 -8.97
N LEU A 347 15.36 -11.45 -7.99
CA LEU A 347 14.79 -12.78 -7.89
C LEU A 347 13.88 -13.08 -9.10
N LEU A 348 12.98 -12.14 -9.43
CA LEU A 348 12.00 -12.32 -10.52
C LEU A 348 12.62 -12.41 -11.92
N LYS A 349 13.88 -12.02 -12.08
CA LYS A 349 14.67 -12.27 -13.30
C LYS A 349 15.16 -13.72 -13.43
N GLN A 350 15.10 -14.49 -12.34
CA GLN A 350 15.58 -15.88 -12.31
C GLN A 350 14.41 -16.85 -12.57
N HIS A 351 14.15 -17.20 -13.83
CA HIS A 351 13.02 -18.05 -14.24
C HIS A 351 12.97 -19.44 -13.59
N ALA A 352 14.09 -19.93 -13.04
CA ALA A 352 14.14 -21.19 -12.30
C ALA A 352 13.65 -21.06 -10.86
N LEU A 353 13.43 -19.83 -10.35
CA LEU A 353 13.02 -19.57 -8.98
C LEU A 353 11.61 -18.99 -8.92
N ALA A 354 10.85 -19.39 -7.92
CA ALA A 354 9.52 -18.89 -7.66
C ALA A 354 9.57 -17.47 -7.02
N PRO A 355 8.49 -16.65 -7.14
CA PRO A 355 8.43 -15.31 -6.57
C PRO A 355 8.26 -15.29 -5.04
N HIS A 356 8.49 -16.44 -4.39
CA HIS A 356 8.41 -16.58 -2.94
C HIS A 356 9.80 -16.50 -2.32
N TYR A 357 10.00 -15.54 -1.42
CA TYR A 357 11.29 -15.37 -0.76
C TYR A 357 11.18 -14.87 0.68
N GLN A 358 12.24 -15.11 1.43
CA GLN A 358 12.41 -14.60 2.78
C GLN A 358 13.87 -14.17 2.99
N ILE A 359 14.05 -12.94 3.45
CA ILE A 359 15.34 -12.40 3.86
C ILE A 359 15.52 -12.66 5.35
N VAL A 360 16.60 -13.30 5.73
CA VAL A 360 16.98 -13.53 7.13
C VAL A 360 18.28 -12.81 7.40
N LEU A 361 18.25 -11.87 8.35
CA LEU A 361 19.44 -11.16 8.82
C LEU A 361 19.93 -11.79 10.11
N THR A 362 21.21 -12.18 10.13
CA THR A 362 21.90 -12.73 11.29
C THR A 362 23.22 -12.04 11.52
N LYS A 363 23.95 -12.40 12.59
CA LYS A 363 25.34 -11.99 12.82
C LYS A 363 26.25 -13.19 12.89
N GLU A 364 27.39 -13.10 12.25
CA GLU A 364 28.53 -14.02 12.44
C GLU A 364 29.70 -13.21 12.98
N GLY A 365 29.93 -13.31 14.29
CA GLY A 365 30.85 -12.41 14.99
C GLY A 365 30.39 -10.94 14.86
N PRO A 366 31.24 -10.03 14.39
CA PRO A 366 30.89 -8.61 14.21
C PRO A 366 30.13 -8.33 12.89
N LEU A 367 30.08 -9.29 11.96
CA LEU A 367 29.57 -9.06 10.61
C LEU A 367 28.10 -9.47 10.47
N ASP A 368 27.31 -8.60 9.83
CA ASP A 368 25.95 -8.95 9.40
C ASP A 368 26.01 -9.95 8.24
N VAL A 369 25.12 -10.94 8.30
CA VAL A 369 24.91 -11.93 7.24
C VAL A 369 23.50 -11.80 6.71
N LEU A 370 23.38 -11.60 5.39
CA LEU A 370 22.13 -11.63 4.66
C LEU A 370 21.94 -13.00 4.05
N THR A 371 20.93 -13.73 4.49
CA THR A 371 20.52 -15.01 3.90
C THR A 371 19.20 -14.79 3.16
N LEU A 372 19.14 -15.24 1.92
CA LEU A 372 17.93 -15.21 1.09
C LEU A 372 17.45 -16.64 0.86
N ASN A 373 16.31 -16.97 1.47
CA ASN A 373 15.62 -18.23 1.22
C ASN A 373 14.68 -18.03 0.01
N VAL A 374 14.75 -18.95 -0.96
CA VAL A 374 13.95 -18.96 -2.19
C VAL A 374 13.44 -20.37 -2.46
N GLU A 375 12.51 -20.52 -3.38
CA GLU A 375 11.95 -21.81 -3.80
C GLU A 375 12.16 -22.03 -5.31
N PRO A 376 12.21 -23.29 -5.79
CA PRO A 376 12.20 -23.57 -7.21
C PRO A 376 10.85 -23.16 -7.82
N CYS A 377 10.87 -22.70 -9.08
CA CYS A 377 9.64 -22.42 -9.83
C CYS A 377 9.02 -23.74 -10.31
N PRO A 378 7.83 -24.14 -9.84
CA PRO A 378 7.19 -25.40 -10.25
C PRO A 378 6.90 -25.48 -11.75
N GLU A 379 6.53 -24.35 -12.36
CA GLU A 379 6.17 -24.25 -13.78
C GLU A 379 7.34 -24.56 -14.72
N SER A 380 8.55 -24.10 -14.37
CA SER A 380 9.75 -24.32 -15.15
C SER A 380 10.37 -25.69 -14.88
N ALA A 381 9.93 -26.41 -13.84
CA ALA A 381 10.44 -27.71 -13.38
C ALA A 381 11.98 -27.82 -13.47
N PRO A 382 12.75 -26.90 -12.85
CA PRO A 382 14.18 -26.78 -13.05
C PRO A 382 14.90 -27.99 -12.47
N ASP A 383 15.90 -28.50 -13.19
CA ASP A 383 16.82 -29.51 -12.66
C ASP A 383 17.83 -28.90 -11.67
N ALA A 384 18.61 -29.75 -11.03
CA ALA A 384 19.60 -29.32 -10.03
C ALA A 384 20.66 -28.36 -10.62
N THR A 385 20.97 -28.48 -11.91
CA THR A 385 21.94 -27.61 -12.59
C THR A 385 21.36 -26.22 -12.80
N ALA A 386 20.12 -26.13 -13.30
CA ALA A 386 19.41 -24.86 -13.47
C ALA A 386 19.21 -24.13 -12.14
N LEU A 387 18.84 -24.84 -11.06
CA LEU A 387 18.72 -24.28 -9.73
C LEU A 387 20.07 -23.75 -9.18
N SER A 388 21.15 -24.51 -9.40
CA SER A 388 22.48 -24.06 -8.97
C SER A 388 22.94 -22.83 -9.74
N ALA A 389 22.68 -22.76 -11.04
CA ALA A 389 22.99 -21.60 -11.86
C ALA A 389 22.18 -20.37 -11.43
N ALA A 390 20.87 -20.50 -11.23
CA ALA A 390 20.00 -19.42 -10.78
C ALA A 390 20.41 -18.90 -9.39
N LYS A 391 20.72 -19.80 -8.46
CA LYS A 391 21.26 -19.45 -7.13
C LYS A 391 22.52 -18.60 -7.22
N GLN A 392 23.49 -19.01 -8.06
CA GLN A 392 24.75 -18.31 -8.25
C GLN A 392 24.55 -16.94 -8.94
N ALA A 393 23.71 -16.90 -9.98
CA ALA A 393 23.37 -15.67 -10.67
C ALA A 393 22.71 -14.66 -9.72
N LEU A 394 21.73 -15.09 -8.95
CA LEU A 394 21.05 -14.22 -7.97
C LEU A 394 22.02 -13.69 -6.90
N ALA A 395 22.88 -14.52 -6.36
CA ALA A 395 23.89 -14.08 -5.37
C ALA A 395 24.89 -13.08 -5.99
N TYR A 396 25.28 -13.31 -7.25
CA TYR A 396 26.15 -12.40 -8.00
C TYR A 396 25.45 -11.05 -8.26
N ASP A 397 24.20 -11.06 -8.73
CA ASP A 397 23.43 -9.86 -9.04
C ASP A 397 23.19 -9.00 -7.79
N ILE A 398 22.85 -9.63 -6.65
CA ILE A 398 22.73 -8.94 -5.36
C ILE A 398 24.06 -8.24 -4.99
N LYS A 399 25.17 -8.94 -5.16
CA LYS A 399 26.50 -8.37 -4.89
C LYS A 399 26.86 -7.24 -5.84
N ALA A 400 26.60 -7.41 -7.14
CA ALA A 400 26.99 -6.47 -8.18
C ALA A 400 26.13 -5.20 -8.18
N LEU A 401 24.80 -5.34 -7.96
CA LEU A 401 23.84 -4.24 -8.12
C LEU A 401 23.47 -3.57 -6.79
N ILE A 402 23.41 -4.34 -5.70
CA ILE A 402 23.08 -3.81 -4.37
C ILE A 402 24.33 -3.54 -3.53
N GLY A 403 25.43 -4.24 -3.80
CA GLY A 403 26.72 -4.06 -3.09
C GLY A 403 26.87 -4.93 -1.85
N VAL A 404 25.94 -5.83 -1.55
CA VAL A 404 25.99 -6.73 -0.39
C VAL A 404 26.08 -8.19 -0.80
N SER A 405 26.90 -8.98 -0.11
CA SER A 405 26.97 -10.42 -0.34
C SER A 405 25.79 -11.11 0.36
N ALA A 406 25.07 -11.96 -0.36
CA ALA A 406 23.97 -12.77 0.16
C ALA A 406 24.28 -14.26 0.09
N VAL A 407 23.85 -15.01 1.09
CA VAL A 407 23.79 -16.48 1.06
C VAL A 407 22.42 -16.86 0.53
N VAL A 408 22.34 -17.44 -0.65
CA VAL A 408 21.07 -17.87 -1.24
C VAL A 408 20.84 -19.35 -0.92
N ASN A 409 19.70 -19.67 -0.29
CA ASN A 409 19.27 -21.05 0.01
C ASN A 409 18.04 -21.37 -0.82
N VAL A 410 18.08 -22.46 -1.56
CA VAL A 410 16.92 -22.98 -2.27
C VAL A 410 16.24 -24.00 -1.35
N LEU A 411 15.05 -23.65 -0.86
CA LEU A 411 14.20 -24.52 -0.05
C LEU A 411 13.30 -25.38 -0.95
N PRO A 412 12.72 -26.48 -0.43
CA PRO A 412 11.69 -27.20 -1.16
C PRO A 412 10.49 -26.31 -1.51
N VAL A 413 9.70 -26.66 -2.51
CA VAL A 413 8.42 -26.01 -2.82
C VAL A 413 7.55 -26.00 -1.56
N ASN A 414 6.94 -24.85 -1.24
CA ASN A 414 6.23 -24.57 0.01
C ASN A 414 7.09 -24.62 1.28
N GLY A 415 8.40 -24.49 1.16
CA GLY A 415 9.33 -24.39 2.29
C GLY A 415 9.31 -23.01 2.96
N ILE A 416 8.78 -21.99 2.30
CA ILE A 416 8.55 -20.65 2.84
C ILE A 416 7.07 -20.55 3.23
N GLU A 417 6.80 -20.12 4.46
CA GLU A 417 5.42 -19.92 4.94
C GLU A 417 4.67 -18.94 4.04
N ARG A 418 3.52 -19.35 3.53
CA ARG A 418 2.66 -18.50 2.72
C ARG A 418 1.91 -17.50 3.60
N SER A 419 1.98 -16.23 3.24
CA SER A 419 1.20 -15.20 3.91
C SER A 419 -0.27 -15.31 3.50
N VAL A 420 -1.14 -15.22 4.48
CA VAL A 420 -2.60 -15.08 4.27
C VAL A 420 -3.04 -13.61 4.21
N GLY A 421 -2.08 -12.71 4.12
CA GLY A 421 -2.23 -11.25 4.07
C GLY A 421 -0.93 -10.62 3.59
N LYS A 422 -0.32 -9.75 4.41
CA LYS A 422 0.99 -9.15 4.09
C LYS A 422 2.12 -10.18 4.24
N ALA A 423 2.98 -10.31 3.24
CA ALA A 423 4.13 -11.18 3.31
C ALA A 423 5.15 -10.69 4.35
N ARG A 424 5.61 -11.58 5.21
CA ARG A 424 6.73 -11.31 6.12
C ARG A 424 8.05 -11.56 5.39
N ARG A 425 8.48 -10.60 4.60
CA ARG A 425 9.67 -10.70 3.75
C ARG A 425 10.98 -10.70 4.52
N VAL A 426 11.04 -10.04 5.69
CA VAL A 426 12.27 -9.85 6.46
C VAL A 426 12.13 -10.43 7.87
N VAL A 427 13.12 -11.24 8.26
CA VAL A 427 13.30 -11.78 9.61
C VAL A 427 14.65 -11.31 10.13
N ASP A 428 14.68 -10.25 10.93
CA ASP A 428 15.91 -9.73 11.54
C ASP A 428 16.17 -10.40 12.89
N LYS A 429 17.14 -11.31 12.93
CA LYS A 429 17.58 -12.03 14.11
C LYS A 429 18.82 -11.41 14.78
N ARG A 430 19.32 -10.27 14.29
CA ARG A 430 20.52 -9.62 14.82
C ARG A 430 20.38 -9.10 16.25
N LYS A 431 19.13 -8.82 16.66
CA LYS A 431 18.77 -8.32 18.01
C LYS A 431 18.31 -9.41 18.97
N SER A 432 18.19 -10.65 18.52
CA SER A 432 17.69 -11.78 19.36
C SER A 432 18.77 -12.45 20.21
N GLY A 433 19.90 -11.84 20.39
CA GLY A 433 21.07 -12.36 21.14
C GLY A 433 21.47 -11.52 22.35
N GLN A 434 20.49 -10.84 23.03
CA GLN A 434 20.68 -10.27 24.38
C GLN A 434 19.64 -10.80 25.34
#